data_faae9b05e73cf33d313c38041893f079
#
_entry.id   faae9b05e73cf33d313c38041893f079
#
_cell.length_a   1.000
_cell.length_b   1.000
_cell.length_c   1.000
_cell.angle_alpha   90.00
_cell.angle_beta   90.00
_cell.angle_gamma   90.00
#
_symmetry.space_group_name_H-M   'P 1'
#
loop_
_entity.id
_entity.type
_entity.pdbx_description
1 polymer ?
#
loop_
_entity_poly.entity_id
_entity_poly.type
_entity_poly.pdbx_seq_one_letter_code
_entity_poly.pdbx_strand_id
1 'polypeptide(L)'
;MKHKAKVMMEDNQNKKYLGTVSLSDEELEDMSLDISYSEGTRLITFILGEEKYGLDILKVRELISFPEGLTRIPRMPDFIVGMFNLRGLVIPVMDLRKKFNLPGEEKHEFSVIIIVDVENKNIGLTVDAVSDVIFVKDEDMQDTSELAVNVDTKFIKGVAKTKDEMIILLDIDYLLSKEEFDMLIENKSKE
;
A
#
# COMPACT_ATOMS: atom_id res chain seq x y z
N MET A 1 -33.15 -17.50 -22.08
CA MET A 1 -33.75 -16.71 -20.96
C MET A 1 -33.08 -15.34 -20.94
N LYS A 2 -33.85 -14.26 -21.07
CA LYS A 2 -33.25 -12.91 -21.09
C LYS A 2 -33.01 -12.42 -19.67
N HIS A 3 -31.76 -12.21 -19.30
CA HIS A 3 -31.39 -11.59 -18.01
C HIS A 3 -31.43 -10.06 -18.13
N LYS A 4 -32.08 -9.41 -17.16
CA LYS A 4 -32.16 -7.96 -17.07
C LYS A 4 -31.14 -7.48 -16.04
N ALA A 5 -30.10 -6.81 -16.50
CA ALA A 5 -29.19 -6.11 -15.64
C ALA A 5 -29.61 -4.63 -15.49
N LYS A 6 -29.57 -4.12 -14.24
CA LYS A 6 -29.94 -2.74 -13.92
C LYS A 6 -28.64 -2.00 -13.61
N VAL A 7 -28.24 -1.11 -14.52
CA VAL A 7 -27.07 -0.24 -14.31
C VAL A 7 -27.54 1.07 -13.69
N MET A 8 -27.02 1.41 -12.51
CA MET A 8 -27.20 2.72 -11.88
C MET A 8 -25.92 3.53 -12.06
N MET A 9 -26.02 4.68 -12.72
CA MET A 9 -25.00 5.72 -12.66
C MET A 9 -25.51 6.83 -11.76
N GLU A 10 -24.77 7.16 -10.68
CA GLU A 10 -25.01 8.33 -9.87
C GLU A 10 -24.30 9.53 -10.50
N ASP A 11 -25.11 10.49 -10.97
CA ASP A 11 -24.62 11.83 -11.24
C ASP A 11 -25.34 12.82 -10.31
N ASN A 12 -24.60 13.77 -9.83
CA ASN A 12 -24.83 14.56 -8.61
C ASN A 12 -25.92 15.64 -8.74
N GLN A 13 -26.98 15.47 -9.51
CA GLN A 13 -28.18 16.34 -9.42
C GLN A 13 -29.49 15.83 -10.05
N ASN A 14 -29.58 14.63 -10.64
CA ASN A 14 -30.88 14.12 -11.07
C ASN A 14 -30.89 12.61 -11.29
N LYS A 15 -31.69 11.89 -10.50
CA LYS A 15 -31.98 10.47 -10.75
C LYS A 15 -32.76 10.33 -12.06
N LYS A 16 -32.07 10.08 -13.15
CA LYS A 16 -32.68 9.72 -14.41
C LYS A 16 -32.40 8.25 -14.68
N TYR A 17 -33.45 7.44 -14.62
CA TYR A 17 -33.40 6.04 -15.04
C TYR A 17 -33.15 5.98 -16.55
N LEU A 18 -31.95 5.62 -16.96
CA LEU A 18 -31.65 5.26 -18.33
C LEU A 18 -31.96 3.77 -18.51
N GLY A 19 -32.97 3.52 -19.23
CA GLY A 19 -33.51 2.30 -19.83
C GLY A 19 -32.92 0.93 -19.46
N THR A 20 -33.74 -0.07 -19.51
CA THR A 20 -33.36 -1.49 -19.42
C THR A 20 -32.68 -1.87 -20.73
N VAL A 21 -31.38 -2.09 -20.73
CA VAL A 21 -30.65 -2.70 -21.83
C VAL A 21 -30.82 -4.22 -21.69
N SER A 22 -31.42 -4.86 -22.68
CA SER A 22 -31.46 -6.33 -22.77
C SER A 22 -30.27 -6.78 -23.61
N LEU A 23 -29.26 -7.36 -22.96
CA LEU A 23 -28.11 -7.97 -23.61
C LEU A 23 -28.51 -9.41 -24.07
N SER A 24 -28.01 -9.83 -25.21
CA SER A 24 -28.08 -11.21 -25.66
C SER A 24 -27.12 -12.10 -24.86
N ASP A 25 -27.39 -13.41 -24.87
CA ASP A 25 -26.51 -14.35 -24.15
C ASP A 25 -25.09 -14.32 -24.74
N GLU A 26 -24.91 -14.01 -26.03
CA GLU A 26 -23.61 -13.82 -26.68
C GLU A 26 -22.88 -12.54 -26.19
N GLU A 27 -23.63 -11.43 -26.00
CA GLU A 27 -23.04 -10.19 -25.47
C GLU A 27 -22.65 -10.33 -24.00
N LEU A 28 -23.37 -11.16 -23.25
CA LEU A 28 -23.00 -11.50 -21.85
C LEU A 28 -21.77 -12.43 -21.78
N GLU A 29 -21.63 -13.35 -22.76
CA GLU A 29 -20.43 -14.19 -22.86
C GLU A 29 -19.21 -13.36 -23.28
N ASP A 30 -19.38 -12.43 -24.22
CA ASP A 30 -18.28 -11.55 -24.67
C ASP A 30 -17.86 -10.58 -23.54
N MET A 31 -18.81 -10.03 -22.77
CA MET A 31 -18.52 -9.27 -21.55
C MET A 31 -17.91 -10.13 -20.43
N SER A 32 -18.23 -11.42 -20.35
CA SER A 32 -17.67 -12.32 -19.37
C SER A 32 -16.28 -12.82 -19.77
N LEU A 33 -15.96 -12.84 -21.06
CA LEU A 33 -14.64 -13.17 -21.59
C LEU A 33 -13.62 -12.02 -21.41
N ASP A 34 -14.09 -10.77 -21.35
CA ASP A 34 -13.25 -9.60 -21.05
C ASP A 34 -13.01 -9.44 -19.53
N ILE A 35 -13.75 -10.14 -18.68
CA ILE A 35 -13.38 -10.47 -17.31
C ILE A 35 -12.57 -11.79 -17.35
N SER A 36 -11.62 -11.91 -18.25
CA SER A 36 -10.52 -12.82 -18.01
C SER A 36 -9.90 -12.33 -16.71
N TYR A 37 -9.90 -13.20 -15.69
CA TYR A 37 -9.18 -12.99 -14.44
C TYR A 37 -7.70 -12.80 -14.81
N SER A 38 -7.34 -11.58 -15.16
CA SER A 38 -5.94 -11.24 -15.29
C SER A 38 -5.38 -11.38 -13.88
N GLU A 39 -4.60 -12.41 -13.65
CA GLU A 39 -3.85 -12.56 -12.43
C GLU A 39 -3.05 -11.29 -12.24
N GLY A 40 -3.14 -10.70 -11.05
CA GLY A 40 -2.50 -9.43 -10.78
C GLY A 40 -2.84 -8.89 -9.39
N THR A 41 -2.14 -7.87 -8.99
CA THR A 41 -2.21 -7.28 -7.66
C THR A 41 -2.61 -5.82 -7.71
N ARG A 42 -3.48 -5.40 -6.79
CA ARG A 42 -3.75 -3.98 -6.56
C ARG A 42 -2.73 -3.42 -5.60
N LEU A 43 -2.08 -2.37 -6.04
CA LEU A 43 -1.04 -1.70 -5.28
C LEU A 43 -1.49 -0.29 -4.91
N ILE A 44 -1.28 0.10 -3.65
CA ILE A 44 -1.22 1.50 -3.30
C ILE A 44 0.20 2.00 -3.60
N THR A 45 0.31 3.07 -4.36
CA THR A 45 1.59 3.66 -4.72
C THR A 45 1.86 4.94 -3.94
N PHE A 46 3.12 5.16 -3.62
CA PHE A 46 3.57 6.32 -2.86
C PHE A 46 4.98 6.73 -3.24
N ILE A 47 5.32 7.97 -2.94
CA ILE A 47 6.64 8.55 -3.18
C ILE A 47 7.47 8.46 -1.93
N LEU A 48 8.73 8.10 -2.09
CA LEU A 48 9.74 8.14 -1.07
C LEU A 48 11.07 8.61 -1.70
N GLY A 49 11.46 9.83 -1.42
CA GLY A 49 12.55 10.49 -2.15
C GLY A 49 12.16 10.80 -3.59
N GLU A 50 12.96 10.32 -4.52
CA GLU A 50 12.73 10.49 -5.96
C GLU A 50 12.03 9.28 -6.60
N GLU A 51 11.84 8.19 -5.83
CA GLU A 51 11.36 6.93 -6.35
C GLU A 51 9.91 6.67 -5.96
N LYS A 52 9.21 5.90 -6.80
CA LYS A 52 7.86 5.42 -6.55
C LYS A 52 7.89 3.99 -6.05
N TYR A 53 7.19 3.77 -4.96
CA TYR A 53 7.04 2.48 -4.30
C TYR A 53 5.60 2.01 -4.36
N GLY A 54 5.39 0.71 -4.22
CA GLY A 54 4.08 0.08 -4.17
C GLY A 54 3.97 -0.93 -3.05
N LEU A 55 2.80 -0.96 -2.40
CA LEU A 55 2.40 -1.96 -1.42
C LEU A 55 1.13 -2.65 -1.88
N ASP A 56 1.02 -3.96 -1.58
CA ASP A 56 -0.25 -4.67 -1.73
C ASP A 56 -1.33 -3.99 -0.87
N ILE A 57 -2.41 -3.55 -1.52
CA ILE A 57 -3.51 -2.86 -0.84
C ILE A 57 -4.17 -3.72 0.24
N LEU A 58 -4.11 -5.04 0.12
CA LEU A 58 -4.67 -5.97 1.11
C LEU A 58 -3.95 -5.91 2.46
N LYS A 59 -2.72 -5.43 2.47
CA LYS A 59 -1.92 -5.22 3.68
C LYS A 59 -2.21 -3.86 4.34
N VAL A 60 -2.84 -2.93 3.63
CA VAL A 60 -3.13 -1.58 4.12
C VAL A 60 -4.44 -1.57 4.89
N ARG A 61 -4.41 -0.99 6.09
CA ARG A 61 -5.58 -0.82 6.95
C ARG A 61 -6.22 0.55 6.76
N GLU A 62 -5.44 1.61 6.85
CA GLU A 62 -5.89 2.98 6.62
C GLU A 62 -4.73 3.92 6.32
N LEU A 63 -5.07 5.09 5.80
CA LEU A 63 -4.17 6.21 5.57
C LEU A 63 -4.54 7.34 6.53
N ILE A 64 -3.55 7.92 7.17
CA ILE A 64 -3.77 9.06 8.07
C ILE A 64 -2.76 10.16 7.77
N SER A 65 -3.16 11.40 8.03
CA SER A 65 -2.23 12.52 8.07
C SER A 65 -1.23 12.32 9.20
N PHE A 66 -0.02 12.86 9.02
CA PHE A 66 0.98 12.79 10.07
C PHE A 66 0.47 13.48 11.34
N PRO A 67 0.47 12.82 12.51
CA PRO A 67 -0.03 13.41 13.76
C PRO A 67 0.90 14.53 14.24
N GLU A 68 0.35 15.49 14.98
CA GLU A 68 1.11 16.63 15.52
C GLU A 68 2.25 16.23 16.47
N GLY A 69 2.17 15.03 17.05
CA GLY A 69 3.19 14.51 17.94
C GLY A 69 3.24 13.01 18.01
N LEU A 70 4.47 12.49 18.11
CA LEU A 70 4.74 11.08 18.37
C LEU A 70 5.41 10.96 19.75
N THR A 71 5.00 9.97 20.53
CA THR A 71 5.69 9.60 21.76
C THR A 71 6.91 8.76 21.40
N ARG A 72 8.10 9.22 21.76
CA ARG A 72 9.34 8.47 21.49
C ARG A 72 9.43 7.22 22.38
N ILE A 73 9.89 6.14 21.79
CA ILE A 73 10.12 4.87 22.48
C ILE A 73 11.64 4.76 22.75
N PRO A 74 12.09 4.66 24.03
CA PRO A 74 13.49 4.47 24.34
C PRO A 74 14.04 3.15 23.79
N ARG A 75 15.30 3.14 23.40
CA ARG A 75 16.04 1.94 22.95
C ARG A 75 15.48 1.28 21.69
N MET A 76 14.81 2.03 20.84
CA MET A 76 14.39 1.60 19.52
C MET A 76 15.41 1.97 18.46
N PRO A 77 15.47 1.23 17.34
CA PRO A 77 16.21 1.64 16.16
C PRO A 77 15.80 3.04 15.70
N ASP A 78 16.71 3.80 15.11
CA ASP A 78 16.50 5.20 14.72
C ASP A 78 15.39 5.40 13.69
N PHE A 79 15.07 4.36 12.91
CA PHE A 79 13.96 4.39 11.96
C PHE A 79 12.59 4.24 12.64
N ILE A 80 12.51 3.84 13.91
CA ILE A 80 11.27 3.89 14.70
C ILE A 80 11.21 5.27 15.38
N VAL A 81 10.44 6.16 14.75
CA VAL A 81 10.37 7.58 15.15
C VAL A 81 9.47 7.83 16.36
N GLY A 82 8.67 6.87 16.74
CA GLY A 82 7.80 6.96 17.91
C GLY A 82 6.54 6.09 17.79
N MET A 83 5.56 6.40 18.61
CA MET A 83 4.24 5.78 18.59
C MET A 83 3.15 6.82 18.83
N PHE A 84 1.94 6.53 18.42
CA PHE A 84 0.75 7.35 18.71
C PHE A 84 -0.46 6.48 19.01
N ASN A 85 -1.47 7.07 19.60
CA ASN A 85 -2.74 6.40 19.87
C ASN A 85 -3.71 6.64 18.70
N LEU A 86 -4.14 5.55 18.07
CA LEU A 86 -5.18 5.57 17.06
C LEU A 86 -6.39 4.80 17.56
N ARG A 87 -7.44 5.52 17.98
CA ARG A 87 -8.70 4.93 18.48
C ARG A 87 -8.51 3.88 19.59
N GLY A 88 -7.60 4.15 20.52
CA GLY A 88 -7.28 3.24 21.62
C GLY A 88 -6.21 2.19 21.33
N LEU A 89 -5.71 2.13 20.09
CA LEU A 89 -4.60 1.26 19.71
C LEU A 89 -3.30 2.06 19.65
N VAL A 90 -2.26 1.56 20.30
CA VAL A 90 -0.92 2.15 20.22
C VAL A 90 -0.26 1.63 18.94
N ILE A 91 0.06 2.54 18.03
CA ILE A 91 0.65 2.25 16.71
C ILE A 91 2.11 2.75 16.71
N PRO A 92 3.10 1.87 16.59
CA PRO A 92 4.48 2.29 16.34
C PRO A 92 4.61 2.84 14.92
N VAL A 93 5.47 3.84 14.76
CA VAL A 93 5.70 4.52 13.48
C VAL A 93 7.12 4.31 13.03
N MET A 94 7.26 3.76 11.84
CA MET A 94 8.52 3.56 11.12
C MET A 94 8.67 4.63 10.05
N ASP A 95 9.82 5.27 10.03
CA ASP A 95 10.23 6.16 8.97
C ASP A 95 10.94 5.36 7.88
N LEU A 96 10.31 5.24 6.71
CA LEU A 96 10.87 4.48 5.60
C LEU A 96 12.11 5.15 5.00
N ARG A 97 12.24 6.48 5.04
CA ARG A 97 13.47 7.16 4.60
C ARG A 97 14.66 6.72 5.43
N LYS A 98 14.49 6.70 6.76
CA LYS A 98 15.53 6.23 7.68
C LYS A 98 15.80 4.74 7.51
N LYS A 99 14.75 3.92 7.35
CA LYS A 99 14.91 2.48 7.15
C LYS A 99 15.70 2.15 5.88
N PHE A 100 15.53 2.94 4.82
CA PHE A 100 16.23 2.75 3.54
C PHE A 100 17.49 3.60 3.40
N ASN A 101 17.89 4.32 4.45
CA ASN A 101 19.04 5.24 4.44
C ASN A 101 18.97 6.28 3.31
N LEU A 102 17.78 6.77 3.00
CA LEU A 102 17.58 7.80 1.98
C LEU A 102 17.97 9.18 2.53
N PRO A 103 18.62 10.02 1.73
CA PRO A 103 18.92 11.39 2.12
C PRO A 103 17.65 12.25 2.18
N GLY A 104 17.68 13.33 2.97
CA GLY A 104 16.63 14.33 3.01
C GLY A 104 16.05 14.57 4.40
N GLU A 105 15.24 15.61 4.53
CA GLU A 105 14.59 15.99 5.77
C GLU A 105 13.38 15.08 6.08
N GLU A 106 13.11 14.95 7.39
CA GLU A 106 12.17 13.97 7.94
C GLU A 106 10.69 14.28 7.68
N LYS A 107 10.34 15.48 7.18
CA LYS A 107 8.94 15.89 7.02
C LYS A 107 8.73 16.77 5.80
N HIS A 108 7.88 16.31 4.92
CA HIS A 108 7.24 17.15 3.90
C HIS A 108 5.83 17.51 4.36
N GLU A 109 5.31 18.65 3.88
CA GLU A 109 3.95 19.13 4.17
C GLU A 109 2.87 18.08 3.84
N PHE A 110 3.16 17.16 2.92
CA PHE A 110 2.25 16.10 2.45
C PHE A 110 2.56 14.73 3.04
N SER A 111 3.43 14.64 4.07
CA SER A 111 3.76 13.35 4.68
C SER A 111 2.51 12.64 5.22
N VAL A 112 2.39 11.37 4.88
CA VAL A 112 1.27 10.50 5.24
C VAL A 112 1.80 9.30 6.02
N ILE A 113 0.99 8.78 6.93
CA ILE A 113 1.25 7.48 7.54
C ILE A 113 0.32 6.45 6.90
N ILE A 114 0.90 5.42 6.31
CA ILE A 114 0.20 4.23 5.84
C ILE A 114 0.19 3.23 6.98
N ILE A 115 -0.98 2.92 7.53
CA ILE A 115 -1.13 1.88 8.55
C ILE A 115 -1.23 0.53 7.84
N VAL A 116 -0.30 -0.35 8.14
CA VAL A 116 -0.21 -1.69 7.56
C VAL A 116 -0.35 -2.77 8.63
N ASP A 117 -0.77 -3.94 8.19
CA ASP A 117 -0.83 -5.15 9.02
C ASP A 117 0.41 -6.01 8.75
N VAL A 118 1.22 -6.20 9.78
CA VAL A 118 2.36 -7.11 9.79
C VAL A 118 2.15 -8.12 10.92
N GLU A 119 1.99 -9.39 10.59
CA GLU A 119 1.74 -10.47 11.57
C GLU A 119 0.62 -10.14 12.58
N ASN A 120 -0.51 -9.61 12.11
CA ASN A 120 -1.64 -9.14 12.92
C ASN A 120 -1.30 -7.98 13.87
N LYS A 121 -0.26 -7.21 13.59
CA LYS A 121 0.09 -5.98 14.29
C LYS A 121 0.04 -4.79 13.36
N ASN A 122 -0.58 -3.71 13.81
CA ASN A 122 -0.61 -2.47 13.07
C ASN A 122 0.69 -1.70 13.26
N ILE A 123 1.32 -1.32 12.15
CA ILE A 123 2.52 -0.49 12.09
C ILE A 123 2.24 0.67 11.14
N GLY A 124 2.63 1.87 11.52
CA GLY A 124 2.56 3.05 10.66
C GLY A 124 3.85 3.22 9.87
N LEU A 125 3.76 3.36 8.57
CA LEU A 125 4.88 3.66 7.67
C LEU A 125 4.78 5.11 7.23
N THR A 126 5.78 5.96 7.53
CA THR A 126 5.79 7.31 7.00
C THR A 126 6.32 7.33 5.59
N VAL A 127 5.60 8.04 4.71
CA VAL A 127 5.94 8.25 3.31
C VAL A 127 5.81 9.73 2.97
N ASP A 128 6.47 10.18 1.89
CA ASP A 128 6.43 11.59 1.50
C ASP A 128 5.07 12.00 0.98
N ALA A 129 4.49 11.18 0.11
CA ALA A 129 3.14 11.37 -0.43
C ALA A 129 2.56 10.05 -0.93
N VAL A 130 1.26 9.87 -0.79
CA VAL A 130 0.53 8.79 -1.47
C VAL A 130 0.13 9.28 -2.86
N SER A 131 0.30 8.43 -3.87
CA SER A 131 0.01 8.77 -5.26
C SER A 131 -1.34 8.23 -5.70
N ASP A 132 -1.45 6.91 -5.90
CA ASP A 132 -2.62 6.30 -6.53
C ASP A 132 -2.79 4.83 -6.09
N VAL A 133 -3.94 4.25 -6.45
CA VAL A 133 -4.17 2.80 -6.38
C VAL A 133 -4.25 2.27 -7.80
N ILE A 134 -3.30 1.41 -8.15
CA ILE A 134 -3.20 0.83 -9.48
C ILE A 134 -3.38 -0.68 -9.44
N PHE A 135 -3.81 -1.25 -10.57
CA PHE A 135 -3.79 -2.69 -10.81
C PHE A 135 -2.61 -3.03 -11.69
N VAL A 136 -1.78 -3.97 -11.25
CA VAL A 136 -0.62 -4.45 -12.00
C VAL A 136 -0.81 -5.94 -12.27
N LYS A 137 -0.68 -6.34 -13.52
CA LYS A 137 -0.74 -7.74 -13.92
C LYS A 137 0.55 -8.46 -13.52
N ASP A 138 0.46 -9.76 -13.25
CA ASP A 138 1.64 -10.54 -12.87
C ASP A 138 2.71 -10.55 -13.97
N GLU A 139 2.32 -10.48 -15.25
CA GLU A 139 3.22 -10.37 -16.39
C GLU A 139 4.04 -9.06 -16.43
N ASP A 140 3.55 -7.99 -15.79
CA ASP A 140 4.21 -6.68 -15.70
C ASP A 140 5.10 -6.58 -14.45
N MET A 141 5.13 -7.62 -13.61
CA MET A 141 5.98 -7.71 -12.42
C MET A 141 7.26 -8.48 -12.71
N GLN A 142 8.39 -7.97 -12.24
CA GLN A 142 9.68 -8.63 -12.28
C GLN A 142 10.18 -8.87 -10.86
N ASP A 143 10.58 -10.10 -10.56
CA ASP A 143 11.16 -10.47 -9.27
C ASP A 143 12.55 -9.85 -9.07
N THR A 144 12.95 -9.63 -7.81
CA THR A 144 14.28 -9.10 -7.46
C THR A 144 15.44 -9.98 -7.93
N SER A 145 15.22 -11.28 -8.07
CA SER A 145 16.24 -12.21 -8.59
C SER A 145 16.70 -11.88 -10.02
N GLU A 146 15.86 -11.18 -10.79
CA GLU A 146 16.15 -10.72 -12.14
C GLU A 146 16.82 -9.33 -12.17
N LEU A 147 16.81 -8.62 -11.05
CA LEU A 147 17.43 -7.31 -10.92
C LEU A 147 18.88 -7.49 -10.51
N ALA A 148 19.81 -7.09 -11.37
CA ALA A 148 21.27 -7.15 -11.08
C ALA A 148 21.68 -6.07 -10.05
N VAL A 149 21.03 -6.01 -8.88
CA VAL A 149 21.25 -4.99 -7.87
C VAL A 149 21.85 -5.62 -6.62
N ASN A 150 23.06 -5.19 -6.27
CA ASN A 150 23.76 -5.57 -5.04
C ASN A 150 23.29 -4.74 -3.83
N VAL A 151 21.98 -4.62 -3.61
CA VAL A 151 21.42 -3.93 -2.44
C VAL A 151 20.88 -4.99 -1.48
N ASP A 152 20.96 -4.73 -0.18
CA ASP A 152 20.30 -5.58 0.84
C ASP A 152 18.78 -5.40 0.71
N THR A 153 18.20 -6.13 -0.26
CA THR A 153 16.85 -5.93 -0.81
C THR A 153 15.85 -6.91 -0.25
N LYS A 154 16.06 -7.41 0.96
CA LYS A 154 15.16 -8.39 1.59
C LYS A 154 13.70 -7.93 1.63
N PHE A 155 13.48 -6.62 1.72
CA PHE A 155 12.15 -6.01 1.75
C PHE A 155 11.63 -5.56 0.36
N ILE A 156 12.39 -5.79 -0.72
CA ILE A 156 11.93 -5.54 -2.09
C ILE A 156 11.48 -6.86 -2.69
N LYS A 157 10.20 -6.97 -3.00
CA LYS A 157 9.60 -8.13 -3.66
C LYS A 157 9.95 -8.19 -5.14
N GLY A 158 10.03 -7.03 -5.78
CA GLY A 158 10.27 -6.91 -7.21
C GLY A 158 10.03 -5.49 -7.71
N VAL A 159 9.82 -5.39 -9.01
CA VAL A 159 9.52 -4.13 -9.69
C VAL A 159 8.33 -4.34 -10.61
N ALA A 160 7.37 -3.43 -10.57
CA ALA A 160 6.29 -3.36 -11.55
C ALA A 160 6.63 -2.34 -12.62
N LYS A 161 6.45 -2.74 -13.89
CA LYS A 161 6.58 -1.85 -15.04
C LYS A 161 5.20 -1.40 -15.49
N THR A 162 4.99 -0.10 -15.49
CA THR A 162 3.84 0.51 -16.17
C THR A 162 4.31 1.17 -17.46
N LYS A 163 3.38 1.73 -18.25
CA LYS A 163 3.74 2.39 -19.52
C LYS A 163 4.71 3.57 -19.33
N ASP A 164 4.60 4.27 -18.19
CA ASP A 164 5.24 5.56 -17.99
C ASP A 164 6.28 5.54 -16.87
N GLU A 165 6.26 4.53 -15.99
CA GLU A 165 7.09 4.51 -14.78
C GLU A 165 7.40 3.11 -14.29
N MET A 166 8.39 3.04 -13.41
CA MET A 166 8.82 1.85 -12.70
C MET A 166 8.49 2.01 -11.22
N ILE A 167 7.90 0.98 -10.61
CA ILE A 167 7.42 1.00 -9.23
C ILE A 167 8.12 -0.10 -8.46
N ILE A 168 8.81 0.26 -7.39
CA ILE A 168 9.49 -0.70 -6.51
C ILE A 168 8.47 -1.33 -5.58
N LEU A 169 8.30 -2.65 -5.67
CA LEU A 169 7.35 -3.39 -4.85
C LEU A 169 7.96 -3.77 -3.51
N LEU A 170 7.34 -3.32 -2.42
CA LEU A 170 7.78 -3.65 -1.08
C LEU A 170 7.06 -4.88 -0.54
N ASP A 171 7.83 -5.74 0.12
CA ASP A 171 7.32 -6.79 0.98
C ASP A 171 7.39 -6.32 2.44
N ILE A 172 6.23 -5.97 2.99
CA ILE A 172 6.17 -5.41 4.35
C ILE A 172 6.45 -6.44 5.43
N ASP A 173 6.26 -7.72 5.15
CA ASP A 173 6.54 -8.79 6.10
C ASP A 173 8.06 -8.94 6.34
N TYR A 174 8.89 -8.41 5.42
CA TYR A 174 10.35 -8.38 5.52
C TYR A 174 10.93 -6.99 5.84
N LEU A 175 10.08 -5.97 6.05
CA LEU A 175 10.55 -4.63 6.43
C LEU A 175 11.25 -4.60 7.78
N LEU A 176 10.85 -5.48 8.69
CA LEU A 176 11.45 -5.65 10.01
C LEU A 176 12.12 -7.01 10.11
N SER A 177 13.31 -7.06 10.71
CA SER A 177 13.86 -8.32 11.16
C SER A 177 13.01 -8.86 12.32
N LYS A 178 13.14 -10.15 12.61
CA LYS A 178 12.42 -10.75 13.74
C LYS A 178 12.77 -10.07 15.06
N GLU A 179 14.03 -9.75 15.27
CA GLU A 179 14.53 -9.07 16.46
C GLU A 179 13.93 -7.66 16.58
N GLU A 180 13.88 -6.90 15.47
CA GLU A 180 13.29 -5.56 15.43
C GLU A 180 11.78 -5.63 15.72
N PHE A 181 11.09 -6.62 15.17
CA PHE A 181 9.66 -6.84 15.40
C PHE A 181 9.37 -7.22 16.86
N ASP A 182 10.14 -8.14 17.44
CA ASP A 182 10.02 -8.56 18.84
C ASP A 182 10.25 -7.37 19.79
N MET A 183 11.23 -6.50 19.53
CA MET A 183 11.45 -5.28 20.29
C MET A 183 10.24 -4.34 20.29
N LEU A 184 9.54 -4.22 19.15
CA LEU A 184 8.33 -3.40 19.06
C LEU A 184 7.17 -3.95 19.90
N ILE A 185 7.06 -5.29 19.99
CA ILE A 185 5.97 -5.94 20.72
C ILE A 185 6.23 -5.95 22.22
N GLU A 186 7.46 -6.26 22.66
CA GLU A 186 7.81 -6.33 24.07
C GLU A 186 7.65 -4.99 24.80
N ASN A 187 7.94 -3.88 24.12
CA ASN A 187 7.75 -2.55 24.67
C ASN A 187 6.28 -2.15 24.85
N LYS A 188 5.35 -2.77 24.11
CA LYS A 188 3.90 -2.60 24.31
C LYS A 188 3.38 -3.28 25.58
N SER A 189 4.09 -4.28 26.13
CA SER A 189 3.61 -5.11 27.25
C SER A 189 4.02 -4.58 28.62
N LYS A 190 4.73 -3.44 28.70
CA LYS A 190 5.25 -2.87 29.95
C LYS A 190 4.58 -1.56 30.39
N GLU A 191 3.49 -1.17 29.75
CA GLU A 191 2.53 -0.17 30.17
C GLU A 191 1.20 -0.85 30.56
#